data_8dc65a7ad5c421a33b4058778e017a55
#
_entry.id   8dc65a7ad5c421a33b4058778e017a55
#
_cell.length_a   1.000
_cell.length_b   1.000
_cell.length_c   1.000
_cell.angle_alpha   90.00
_cell.angle_beta   90.00
_cell.angle_gamma   90.00
#
_symmetry.space_group_name_H-M   'P 1'
#
loop_
_entity.id
_entity.type
_entity.pdbx_description
1 polymer ?
#
loop_
_entity_poly.entity_id
_entity_poly.type
_entity_poly.pdbx_seq_one_letter_code
_entity_poly.pdbx_strand_id
1 'polypeptide(L)'
;MNISILLPYKENFAHKTAGAVSLFVNDITRESNYKKTIRVYGSTDFKNYLSSNYKNIKFDKNLLQSSNYQYVSAFINSDEALNSDLIEVHNRPKYINQIRKKFFKKLFLYFHNDPLSMDGSRTVIERINLLNTVDKLIFNSKWCRERYFIDFKNKEELLNKTAICFQSASKTRINFKEKMKIISFVGKLNRAKGYDIFGNTIIKILDKHPSWSAKVYGDEPREKLIFKHKNLKILGFKDNKLILEDLKKISISVICSRWEEPFGRTSLEASSRGSAVIISNKGGLPETTSEAIILKNLTVKSLYSSINKLIIDKKKLLSVQKKNYNNFSLTHSFVAKIIDNIRKSSIKINHINLFNFNKNNPLKIIHITNFNRRFNGRLQYNTGRRLNNGFVRLGHNVLTISDRDIIHENKKILDISGKNSLQNTIIENTNNFKTDCLILGHADAITEETLQIIKEKNKKLRICQWFLDPLGKKGPDYQKNNKRILDKVNCMDATFLTSCPSVLSTKIENSYFMPNPSDPSFEILKNH
;
A
#
# COMPACT_ATOMS: atom_id res chain seq x y z
N MET A 1 1.88 14.11 -7.49
CA MET A 1 1.13 13.17 -6.62
C MET A 1 1.24 13.65 -5.18
N ASN A 2 0.11 14.02 -4.61
CA ASN A 2 0.00 14.44 -3.22
C ASN A 2 -0.21 13.21 -2.32
N ILE A 3 0.62 13.04 -1.31
CA ILE A 3 0.61 11.87 -0.43
C ILE A 3 0.41 12.33 1.01
N SER A 4 -0.58 11.76 1.69
CA SER A 4 -0.78 11.92 3.12
C SER A 4 -0.38 10.64 3.85
N ILE A 5 0.55 10.75 4.78
CA ILE A 5 1.01 9.64 5.62
C ILE A 5 0.39 9.82 7.01
N LEU A 6 -0.40 8.86 7.46
CA LEU A 6 -1.03 8.86 8.79
C LEU A 6 -0.26 7.93 9.73
N LEU A 7 0.33 8.53 10.75
CA LEU A 7 1.02 7.81 11.84
C LEU A 7 0.01 7.26 12.86
N PRO A 8 0.41 6.28 13.68
CA PRO A 8 -0.38 5.87 14.84
C PRO A 8 -0.66 7.03 15.80
N TYR A 9 -1.85 7.05 16.40
CA TYR A 9 -2.14 7.99 17.48
C TYR A 9 -1.11 7.88 18.60
N LYS A 10 -0.59 9.00 19.08
CA LYS A 10 0.51 9.12 20.06
C LYS A 10 1.88 8.56 19.62
N GLU A 11 2.07 8.30 18.33
CA GLU A 11 3.42 8.05 17.82
C GLU A 11 4.18 9.38 17.76
N ASN A 12 5.29 9.46 18.52
CA ASN A 12 6.07 10.69 18.60
C ASN A 12 6.89 10.92 17.33
N PHE A 13 6.60 11.98 16.61
CA PHE A 13 7.37 12.43 15.44
C PHE A 13 8.27 13.62 15.79
N ALA A 14 9.07 13.46 16.85
CA ALA A 14 9.92 14.52 17.38
C ALA A 14 11.32 14.01 17.72
N HIS A 15 12.32 14.90 17.62
CA HIS A 15 13.70 14.57 18.00
C HIS A 15 13.77 14.04 19.44
N LYS A 16 14.69 13.11 19.68
CA LYS A 16 14.92 12.40 20.96
C LYS A 16 13.84 11.41 21.39
N THR A 17 12.59 11.52 20.92
CA THR A 17 11.46 10.70 21.38
C THR A 17 10.82 9.85 20.27
N ALA A 18 11.27 10.00 19.03
CA ALA A 18 10.73 9.29 17.88
C ALA A 18 10.85 7.78 18.00
N GLY A 19 9.76 7.08 17.79
CA GLY A 19 9.74 5.63 17.66
C GLY A 19 10.25 5.13 16.28
N ALA A 20 10.34 3.82 16.13
CA ALA A 20 10.87 3.20 14.90
C ALA A 20 10.04 3.53 13.66
N VAL A 21 8.72 3.67 13.80
CA VAL A 21 7.81 4.03 12.68
C VAL A 21 8.05 5.46 12.25
N SER A 22 8.15 6.39 13.19
CA SER A 22 8.42 7.80 12.92
C SER A 22 9.78 8.02 12.27
N LEU A 23 10.81 7.35 12.75
CA LEU A 23 12.15 7.40 12.14
C LEU A 23 12.13 6.86 10.71
N PHE A 24 11.47 5.72 10.47
CA PHE A 24 11.32 5.15 9.13
C PHE A 24 10.61 6.12 8.18
N VAL A 25 9.45 6.66 8.59
CA VAL A 25 8.67 7.61 7.78
C VAL A 25 9.48 8.86 7.45
N ASN A 26 10.17 9.44 8.44
CA ASN A 26 11.03 10.61 8.24
C ASN A 26 12.17 10.32 7.24
N ASP A 27 12.89 9.23 7.45
CA ASP A 27 14.06 8.85 6.64
C ASP A 27 13.66 8.62 5.18
N ILE A 28 12.54 7.93 4.94
CA ILE A 28 12.03 7.64 3.60
C ILE A 28 11.45 8.89 2.93
N THR A 29 10.71 9.70 3.67
CA THR A 29 10.12 10.94 3.12
C THR A 29 11.19 11.90 2.63
N ARG A 30 12.29 12.04 3.38
CA ARG A 30 13.39 12.92 3.01
C ARG A 30 14.07 12.53 1.70
N GLU A 31 14.16 11.23 1.40
CA GLU A 31 14.82 10.68 0.22
C GLU A 31 13.86 10.42 -0.96
N SER A 32 12.54 10.54 -0.74
CA SER A 32 11.51 10.31 -1.76
C SER A 32 11.53 11.36 -2.87
N ASN A 33 11.23 10.93 -4.09
CA ASN A 33 10.95 11.83 -5.22
C ASN A 33 9.73 12.72 -4.97
N TYR A 34 8.83 12.30 -4.08
CA TYR A 34 7.61 13.02 -3.70
C TYR A 34 7.76 13.88 -2.43
N LYS A 35 8.98 14.09 -1.93
CA LYS A 35 9.27 14.78 -0.65
C LYS A 35 8.60 16.16 -0.51
N LYS A 36 8.41 16.89 -1.61
CA LYS A 36 7.75 18.21 -1.61
C LYS A 36 6.22 18.13 -1.44
N THR A 37 5.63 17.01 -1.83
CA THR A 37 4.17 16.78 -1.84
C THR A 37 3.70 15.75 -0.83
N ILE A 38 4.62 15.18 -0.05
CA ILE A 38 4.28 14.33 1.11
C ILE A 38 3.96 15.23 2.31
N ARG A 39 2.86 14.90 3.00
CA ARG A 39 2.51 15.44 4.32
C ARG A 39 2.40 14.30 5.31
N VAL A 40 3.03 14.45 6.48
CA VAL A 40 3.00 13.45 7.55
C VAL A 40 2.06 13.96 8.65
N TYR A 41 1.05 13.18 8.97
CA TYR A 41 0.06 13.49 10.00
C TYR A 41 0.25 12.59 11.22
N GLY A 42 0.22 13.18 12.39
CA GLY A 42 0.38 12.47 13.64
C GLY A 42 -0.21 13.25 14.81
N SER A 43 -0.05 12.73 16.02
CA SER A 43 -0.43 13.40 17.25
C SER A 43 0.69 13.20 18.28
N THR A 44 1.43 14.26 18.58
CA THR A 44 2.50 14.27 19.59
C THR A 44 2.41 15.54 20.43
N ASP A 45 2.80 15.42 21.68
CA ASP A 45 2.87 16.55 22.61
C ASP A 45 4.20 17.33 22.49
N PHE A 46 5.17 16.81 21.75
CA PHE A 46 6.48 17.43 21.53
C PHE A 46 6.45 18.39 20.34
N LYS A 47 7.14 19.54 20.49
CA LYS A 47 7.15 20.61 19.46
C LYS A 47 8.31 20.52 18.47
N ASN A 48 9.41 19.83 18.81
CA ASN A 48 10.59 19.73 17.95
C ASN A 48 10.44 18.56 16.95
N TYR A 49 9.70 18.79 15.87
CA TYR A 49 9.39 17.77 14.89
C TYR A 49 10.60 17.35 14.04
N LEU A 50 10.60 16.10 13.57
CA LEU A 50 11.65 15.55 12.73
C LEU A 50 11.75 16.22 11.35
N SER A 51 10.65 16.73 10.83
CA SER A 51 10.61 17.47 9.55
C SER A 51 9.49 18.51 9.52
N SER A 52 9.65 19.50 8.61
CA SER A 52 8.66 20.56 8.37
C SER A 52 7.38 20.08 7.68
N ASN A 53 7.39 18.88 7.07
CA ASN A 53 6.21 18.32 6.41
C ASN A 53 5.22 17.71 7.40
N TYR A 54 5.53 17.73 8.69
CA TYR A 54 4.68 17.16 9.73
C TYR A 54 3.56 18.13 10.11
N LYS A 55 2.35 17.57 10.24
CA LYS A 55 1.16 18.27 10.75
C LYS A 55 0.63 17.56 11.98
N ASN A 56 0.60 18.26 13.10
CA ASN A 56 0.06 17.72 14.33
C ASN A 56 -1.47 17.84 14.35
N ILE A 57 -2.15 16.69 14.41
CA ILE A 57 -3.61 16.63 14.47
C ILE A 57 -4.04 16.95 15.91
N LYS A 58 -4.82 18.01 16.04
CA LYS A 58 -5.50 18.37 17.29
C LYS A 58 -6.98 18.04 17.17
N PHE A 59 -7.59 17.58 18.23
CA PHE A 59 -9.03 17.35 18.32
C PHE A 59 -9.46 17.43 19.79
N ASP A 60 -10.68 17.87 20.02
CA ASP A 60 -11.29 17.91 21.34
C ASP A 60 -11.76 16.50 21.73
N LYS A 61 -11.37 16.07 22.92
CA LYS A 61 -11.69 14.72 23.40
C LYS A 61 -13.15 14.65 23.84
N ASN A 62 -13.92 13.82 23.17
CA ASN A 62 -15.27 13.44 23.59
C ASN A 62 -15.20 12.11 24.36
N LEU A 63 -15.86 12.03 25.50
CA LEU A 63 -15.90 10.83 26.35
C LEU A 63 -16.65 9.65 25.73
N LEU A 64 -17.56 9.92 24.78
CA LEU A 64 -18.38 8.90 24.13
C LEU A 64 -17.66 8.13 23.01
N GLN A 65 -16.50 8.59 22.58
CA GLN A 65 -15.76 7.98 21.47
C GLN A 65 -14.31 7.73 21.83
N SER A 66 -13.74 6.63 21.32
CA SER A 66 -12.31 6.36 21.55
C SER A 66 -11.42 7.43 20.92
N SER A 67 -10.31 7.77 21.57
CA SER A 67 -9.34 8.76 21.07
C SER A 67 -8.79 8.39 19.67
N ASN A 68 -8.63 7.11 19.37
CA ASN A 68 -8.23 6.65 18.02
C ASN A 68 -9.29 7.00 16.97
N TYR A 69 -10.57 6.81 17.28
CA TYR A 69 -11.66 7.14 16.37
C TYR A 69 -11.72 8.64 16.09
N GLN A 70 -11.63 9.47 17.14
CA GLN A 70 -11.64 10.93 17.05
C GLN A 70 -10.42 11.45 16.27
N TYR A 71 -9.23 10.89 16.52
CA TYR A 71 -8.00 11.21 15.80
C TYR A 71 -8.14 10.98 14.29
N VAL A 72 -8.67 9.80 13.89
CA VAL A 72 -8.90 9.48 12.48
C VAL A 72 -10.00 10.37 11.89
N SER A 73 -11.06 10.68 12.66
CA SER A 73 -12.12 11.61 12.24
C SER A 73 -11.56 13.00 11.95
N ALA A 74 -10.70 13.52 12.82
CA ALA A 74 -10.05 14.81 12.61
C ALA A 74 -9.16 14.80 11.35
N PHE A 75 -8.43 13.70 11.10
CA PHE A 75 -7.64 13.53 9.89
C PHE A 75 -8.50 13.56 8.62
N ILE A 76 -9.55 12.74 8.54
CA ILE A 76 -10.40 12.63 7.34
C ILE A 76 -11.36 13.80 7.15
N ASN A 77 -11.46 14.72 8.11
CA ASN A 77 -12.20 15.97 7.96
C ASN A 77 -11.29 17.11 7.46
N SER A 78 -9.98 16.89 7.32
CA SER A 78 -9.10 17.91 6.74
C SER A 78 -9.15 17.84 5.21
N ASP A 79 -9.40 18.97 4.55
CA ASP A 79 -9.47 19.06 3.10
C ASP A 79 -8.18 18.58 2.41
N GLU A 80 -7.03 18.83 3.03
CA GLU A 80 -5.74 18.37 2.49
C GLU A 80 -5.63 16.85 2.45
N ALA A 81 -6.10 16.15 3.50
CA ALA A 81 -6.08 14.68 3.52
C ALA A 81 -7.02 14.10 2.46
N LEU A 82 -8.22 14.66 2.31
CA LEU A 82 -9.20 14.22 1.31
C LEU A 82 -8.75 14.53 -0.13
N ASN A 83 -8.01 15.60 -0.34
CA ASN A 83 -7.50 15.99 -1.65
C ASN A 83 -6.24 15.22 -2.06
N SER A 84 -5.65 14.41 -1.19
CA SER A 84 -4.50 13.56 -1.52
C SER A 84 -4.83 12.56 -2.62
N ASP A 85 -3.83 12.20 -3.43
CA ASP A 85 -3.93 11.12 -4.42
C ASP A 85 -3.77 9.74 -3.76
N LEU A 86 -3.03 9.71 -2.64
CA LEU A 86 -2.71 8.52 -1.88
C LEU A 86 -2.70 8.83 -0.38
N ILE A 87 -3.36 7.97 0.40
CA ILE A 87 -3.18 7.93 1.86
C ILE A 87 -2.41 6.67 2.23
N GLU A 88 -1.36 6.83 3.03
CA GLU A 88 -0.58 5.74 3.62
C GLU A 88 -0.83 5.69 5.13
N VAL A 89 -1.38 4.58 5.60
CA VAL A 89 -1.63 4.35 7.02
C VAL A 89 -0.54 3.45 7.58
N HIS A 90 0.12 3.87 8.64
CA HIS A 90 1.19 3.09 9.25
C HIS A 90 0.72 2.37 10.51
N ASN A 91 0.87 1.05 10.53
CA ASN A 91 0.78 0.21 11.72
C ASN A 91 -0.55 0.29 12.49
N ARG A 92 -1.67 0.62 11.81
CA ARG A 92 -3.00 0.72 12.43
C ARG A 92 -4.11 0.21 11.49
N PRO A 93 -4.30 -1.12 11.40
CA PRO A 93 -5.34 -1.72 10.55
C PRO A 93 -6.75 -1.20 10.83
N LYS A 94 -7.09 -0.96 12.09
CA LYS A 94 -8.42 -0.42 12.49
C LYS A 94 -8.79 0.92 11.86
N TYR A 95 -7.82 1.72 11.40
CA TYR A 95 -8.11 3.03 10.79
C TYR A 95 -8.71 2.91 9.39
N ILE A 96 -8.42 1.80 8.70
CA ILE A 96 -8.70 1.61 7.27
C ILE A 96 -10.19 1.77 6.95
N ASN A 97 -11.06 1.09 7.67
CA ASN A 97 -12.51 1.14 7.40
C ASN A 97 -13.09 2.55 7.62
N GLN A 98 -12.60 3.26 8.63
CA GLN A 98 -13.05 4.63 8.90
C GLN A 98 -12.59 5.60 7.80
N ILE A 99 -11.34 5.47 7.34
CA ILE A 99 -10.81 6.29 6.25
C ILE A 99 -11.55 6.00 4.95
N ARG A 100 -11.76 4.72 4.62
CA ARG A 100 -12.41 4.31 3.37
C ARG A 100 -13.84 4.83 3.22
N LYS A 101 -14.54 5.11 4.31
CA LYS A 101 -15.89 5.71 4.27
C LYS A 101 -15.94 7.09 3.59
N LYS A 102 -14.84 7.85 3.62
CA LYS A 102 -14.76 9.22 3.03
C LYS A 102 -13.69 9.36 1.95
N PHE A 103 -12.76 8.42 1.84
CA PHE A 103 -11.64 8.49 0.90
C PHE A 103 -11.67 7.32 -0.08
N PHE A 104 -11.90 7.60 -1.35
CA PHE A 104 -12.10 6.60 -2.41
C PHE A 104 -10.91 6.44 -3.36
N LYS A 105 -9.86 7.25 -3.20
CA LYS A 105 -8.62 7.13 -3.96
C LYS A 105 -7.70 6.06 -3.37
N LYS A 106 -6.42 6.07 -3.68
CA LYS A 106 -5.47 5.04 -3.27
C LYS A 106 -5.20 5.03 -1.77
N LEU A 107 -5.33 3.87 -1.16
CA LEU A 107 -5.16 3.66 0.28
C LEU A 107 -4.20 2.50 0.52
N PHE A 108 -3.07 2.76 1.17
CA PHE A 108 -2.07 1.76 1.54
C PHE A 108 -2.04 1.57 3.05
N LEU A 109 -1.74 0.34 3.47
CA LEU A 109 -1.50 0.02 4.87
C LEU A 109 -0.11 -0.60 5.03
N TYR A 110 0.71 -0.02 5.90
CA TYR A 110 2.04 -0.51 6.25
C TYR A 110 2.01 -1.28 7.57
N PHE A 111 2.56 -2.47 7.57
CA PHE A 111 2.81 -3.27 8.76
C PHE A 111 4.28 -3.17 9.18
N HIS A 112 4.51 -2.63 10.38
CA HIS A 112 5.82 -2.56 11.02
C HIS A 112 5.95 -3.56 12.17
N ASN A 113 4.84 -4.14 12.63
CA ASN A 113 4.75 -5.17 13.67
C ASN A 113 4.15 -6.45 13.11
N ASP A 114 4.13 -7.52 13.91
CA ASP A 114 3.44 -8.77 13.56
C ASP A 114 1.95 -8.49 13.32
N PRO A 115 1.44 -8.76 12.11
CA PRO A 115 0.05 -8.52 11.77
C PRO A 115 -0.95 -9.23 12.69
N LEU A 116 -0.61 -10.42 13.22
CA LEU A 116 -1.50 -11.17 14.10
C LEU A 116 -1.59 -10.60 15.53
N SER A 117 -0.65 -9.73 15.90
CA SER A 117 -0.67 -9.05 17.20
C SER A 117 -1.47 -7.75 17.19
N MET A 118 -1.97 -7.32 16.03
CA MET A 118 -2.55 -5.99 15.84
C MET A 118 -4.08 -6.03 15.73
N ASP A 119 -4.73 -5.14 16.44
CA ASP A 119 -6.18 -4.96 16.34
C ASP A 119 -6.61 -4.61 14.91
N GLY A 120 -7.58 -5.36 14.38
CA GLY A 120 -8.10 -5.21 13.02
C GLY A 120 -7.36 -6.07 11.99
N SER A 121 -6.44 -6.96 12.43
CA SER A 121 -5.77 -7.96 11.57
C SER A 121 -5.46 -9.28 12.28
N ARG A 122 -6.05 -9.53 13.45
CA ARG A 122 -5.82 -10.77 14.23
C ARG A 122 -6.46 -11.99 13.58
N THR A 123 -7.71 -11.84 13.15
CA THR A 123 -8.49 -12.93 12.56
C THR A 123 -8.33 -12.99 11.04
N VAL A 124 -8.59 -14.15 10.44
CA VAL A 124 -8.58 -14.33 8.97
C VAL A 124 -9.59 -13.40 8.31
N ILE A 125 -10.78 -13.26 8.90
CA ILE A 125 -11.85 -12.39 8.39
C ILE A 125 -11.41 -10.93 8.36
N GLU A 126 -10.78 -10.43 9.44
CA GLU A 126 -10.25 -9.06 9.47
C GLU A 126 -9.20 -8.85 8.37
N ARG A 127 -8.31 -9.82 8.16
CA ARG A 127 -7.26 -9.74 7.14
C ARG A 127 -7.82 -9.79 5.72
N ILE A 128 -8.84 -10.62 5.45
CA ILE A 128 -9.55 -10.65 4.17
C ILE A 128 -10.23 -9.28 3.92
N ASN A 129 -10.90 -8.73 4.93
CA ASN A 129 -11.54 -7.42 4.83
C ASN A 129 -10.52 -6.31 4.52
N LEU A 130 -9.35 -6.34 5.13
CA LEU A 130 -8.27 -5.40 4.81
C LEU A 130 -7.81 -5.52 3.34
N LEU A 131 -7.57 -6.75 2.85
CA LEU A 131 -7.19 -7.00 1.45
C LEU A 131 -8.23 -6.47 0.45
N ASN A 132 -9.51 -6.55 0.82
CA ASN A 132 -10.59 -6.05 -0.02
C ASN A 132 -10.74 -4.51 0.05
N THR A 133 -10.31 -3.91 1.16
CA THR A 133 -10.51 -2.48 1.43
C THR A 133 -9.34 -1.62 0.96
N VAL A 134 -8.09 -2.09 1.08
CA VAL A 134 -6.91 -1.33 0.67
C VAL A 134 -6.45 -1.68 -0.74
N ASP A 135 -5.77 -0.74 -1.37
CA ASP A 135 -5.16 -0.97 -2.68
C ASP A 135 -3.84 -1.73 -2.59
N LYS A 136 -3.09 -1.54 -1.49
CA LYS A 136 -1.83 -2.24 -1.25
C LYS A 136 -1.58 -2.44 0.25
N LEU A 137 -1.14 -3.65 0.62
CA LEU A 137 -0.55 -3.96 1.92
C LEU A 137 0.97 -3.98 1.79
N ILE A 138 1.67 -3.28 2.65
CA ILE A 138 3.12 -3.20 2.62
C ILE A 138 3.68 -3.74 3.94
N PHE A 139 4.58 -4.70 3.83
CA PHE A 139 5.18 -5.40 4.96
C PHE A 139 6.67 -5.05 5.07
N ASN A 140 7.16 -4.90 6.29
CA ASN A 140 8.56 -4.59 6.54
C ASN A 140 9.50 -5.81 6.42
N SER A 141 8.95 -7.03 6.20
CA SER A 141 9.70 -8.27 5.99
C SER A 141 8.87 -9.33 5.26
N LYS A 142 9.53 -10.32 4.69
CA LYS A 142 8.87 -11.53 4.16
C LYS A 142 8.15 -12.27 5.29
N TRP A 143 8.79 -12.36 6.46
CA TRP A 143 8.21 -12.98 7.63
C TRP A 143 6.87 -12.34 8.03
N CYS A 144 6.80 -10.99 8.11
CA CYS A 144 5.55 -10.29 8.41
C CYS A 144 4.46 -10.59 7.36
N ARG A 145 4.83 -10.66 6.07
CA ARG A 145 3.88 -11.02 5.01
C ARG A 145 3.38 -12.46 5.17
N GLU A 146 4.25 -13.40 5.45
CA GLU A 146 3.87 -14.80 5.69
C GLU A 146 2.98 -14.94 6.92
N ARG A 147 3.28 -14.22 7.99
CA ARG A 147 2.42 -14.14 9.18
C ARG A 147 1.01 -13.65 8.85
N TYR A 148 0.90 -12.63 7.98
CA TYR A 148 -0.39 -12.12 7.55
C TYR A 148 -1.22 -13.18 6.82
N PHE A 149 -0.59 -14.06 6.06
CA PHE A 149 -1.26 -15.09 5.27
C PHE A 149 -1.41 -16.45 5.99
N ILE A 150 -1.09 -16.55 7.27
CA ILE A 150 -1.40 -17.75 8.05
C ILE A 150 -2.90 -18.04 7.97
N ASP A 151 -3.26 -19.31 7.74
CA ASP A 151 -4.63 -19.81 7.59
C ASP A 151 -5.40 -19.31 6.35
N PHE A 152 -4.74 -18.68 5.40
CA PHE A 152 -5.36 -18.35 4.11
C PHE A 152 -5.35 -19.54 3.16
N LYS A 153 -6.51 -19.81 2.57
CA LYS A 153 -6.64 -20.66 1.39
C LYS A 153 -6.32 -19.82 0.14
N ASN A 154 -5.52 -20.34 -0.81
CA ASN A 154 -5.22 -19.66 -2.08
C ASN A 154 -4.53 -18.27 -1.96
N LYS A 155 -3.50 -18.17 -1.11
CA LYS A 155 -2.76 -16.93 -0.87
C LYS A 155 -2.08 -16.35 -2.12
N GLU A 156 -1.75 -17.18 -3.11
CA GLU A 156 -0.97 -16.79 -4.30
C GLU A 156 -1.64 -15.70 -5.12
N GLU A 157 -2.95 -15.79 -5.34
CA GLU A 157 -3.73 -14.78 -6.07
C GLU A 157 -3.77 -13.43 -5.36
N LEU A 158 -3.57 -13.43 -4.05
CA LEU A 158 -3.64 -12.23 -3.21
C LEU A 158 -2.29 -11.53 -3.05
N LEU A 159 -1.18 -12.19 -3.42
CA LEU A 159 0.16 -11.62 -3.30
C LEU A 159 0.36 -10.36 -4.15
N ASN A 160 -0.36 -10.23 -5.26
CA ASN A 160 -0.32 -9.04 -6.14
C ASN A 160 -0.77 -7.76 -5.42
N LYS A 161 -1.62 -7.87 -4.38
CA LYS A 161 -2.05 -6.76 -3.52
C LYS A 161 -1.03 -6.43 -2.42
N THR A 162 0.08 -7.15 -2.35
CA THR A 162 1.09 -6.95 -1.32
C THR A 162 2.42 -6.46 -1.88
N ALA A 163 3.21 -5.84 -1.02
CA ALA A 163 4.60 -5.51 -1.31
C ALA A 163 5.44 -5.69 -0.05
N ILE A 164 6.74 -5.91 -0.24
CA ILE A 164 7.72 -5.89 0.83
C ILE A 164 8.53 -4.61 0.70
N CYS A 165 8.61 -3.87 1.79
CA CYS A 165 9.47 -2.71 1.92
C CYS A 165 10.21 -2.79 3.24
N PHE A 166 11.44 -3.25 3.17
CA PHE A 166 12.33 -3.35 4.32
C PHE A 166 12.56 -1.99 4.98
N GLN A 167 12.91 -2.00 6.26
CA GLN A 167 13.40 -0.79 6.91
C GLN A 167 14.77 -0.41 6.36
N SER A 168 15.17 0.82 6.61
CA SER A 168 16.40 1.38 6.07
C SER A 168 17.32 1.93 7.15
N ALA A 169 18.60 2.04 6.84
CA ALA A 169 19.56 2.75 7.67
C ALA A 169 20.52 3.59 6.79
N SER A 170 21.06 4.65 7.37
CA SER A 170 22.10 5.42 6.69
C SER A 170 23.39 4.60 6.56
N LYS A 171 24.06 4.69 5.42
CA LYS A 171 25.41 4.14 5.22
C LYS A 171 26.40 5.30 5.23
N THR A 172 27.42 5.22 6.05
CA THR A 172 28.49 6.24 6.12
C THR A 172 29.84 5.57 5.92
N ARG A 173 30.79 6.31 5.39
CA ARG A 173 32.18 5.81 5.26
C ARG A 173 32.70 5.41 6.63
N ILE A 174 33.31 4.24 6.71
CA ILE A 174 33.95 3.70 7.92
C ILE A 174 35.39 3.32 7.63
N ASN A 175 36.23 3.42 8.66
CA ASN A 175 37.57 2.93 8.65
C ASN A 175 37.66 1.65 9.52
N PHE A 176 37.93 0.51 8.91
CA PHE A 176 38.00 -0.76 9.65
C PHE A 176 39.18 -0.83 10.62
N LYS A 177 40.25 0.00 10.42
CA LYS A 177 41.38 0.10 11.34
C LYS A 177 41.00 0.75 12.67
N GLU A 178 39.92 1.55 12.69
CA GLU A 178 39.38 2.21 13.89
C GLU A 178 38.40 1.34 14.68
N LYS A 179 38.11 0.12 14.21
CA LYS A 179 37.28 -0.83 14.95
C LYS A 179 37.99 -1.24 16.23
N MET A 180 37.31 -0.98 17.34
CA MET A 180 37.80 -1.30 18.69
C MET A 180 37.30 -2.69 19.11
N LYS A 181 37.97 -3.32 20.05
CA LYS A 181 37.59 -4.60 20.65
C LYS A 181 36.34 -4.41 21.55
N ILE A 182 35.22 -4.04 20.94
CA ILE A 182 33.96 -3.76 21.65
C ILE A 182 32.88 -4.66 21.10
N ILE A 183 32.11 -5.24 22.03
CA ILE A 183 30.89 -6.03 21.75
C ILE A 183 29.70 -5.18 22.21
N SER A 184 28.66 -5.06 21.39
CA SER A 184 27.47 -4.29 21.76
C SER A 184 26.20 -5.11 21.85
N PHE A 185 25.30 -4.65 22.72
CA PHE A 185 23.89 -4.97 22.74
C PHE A 185 23.09 -3.66 22.71
N VAL A 186 22.09 -3.58 21.82
CA VAL A 186 21.22 -2.42 21.68
C VAL A 186 19.77 -2.88 21.68
N GLY A 187 18.98 -2.45 22.65
CA GLY A 187 17.57 -2.80 22.76
C GLY A 187 17.04 -2.74 24.20
N LYS A 188 15.79 -3.12 24.40
CA LYS A 188 15.22 -3.24 25.74
C LYS A 188 15.97 -4.30 26.56
N LEU A 189 16.28 -3.98 27.81
CA LEU A 189 17.09 -4.84 28.69
C LEU A 189 16.23 -5.93 29.36
N ASN A 190 15.52 -6.72 28.57
CA ASN A 190 14.61 -7.76 29.04
C ASN A 190 14.87 -9.13 28.42
N ARG A 191 14.23 -10.17 28.95
CA ARG A 191 14.34 -11.54 28.44
C ARG A 191 13.79 -11.71 27.04
N ALA A 192 12.76 -10.96 26.67
CA ALA A 192 12.20 -11.04 25.31
C ALA A 192 13.25 -10.65 24.25
N LYS A 193 14.11 -9.66 24.55
CA LYS A 193 15.23 -9.27 23.69
C LYS A 193 16.51 -10.10 23.92
N GLY A 194 16.47 -11.10 24.81
CA GLY A 194 17.59 -11.99 25.10
C GLY A 194 18.71 -11.36 25.91
N TYR A 195 18.43 -10.28 26.64
CA TYR A 195 19.44 -9.59 27.43
C TYR A 195 20.05 -10.47 28.52
N ASP A 196 19.29 -11.42 29.08
CA ASP A 196 19.77 -12.43 30.03
C ASP A 196 20.79 -13.38 29.39
N ILE A 197 20.56 -13.84 28.15
CA ILE A 197 21.52 -14.65 27.40
C ILE A 197 22.80 -13.86 27.11
N PHE A 198 22.62 -12.60 26.64
CA PHE A 198 23.74 -11.70 26.38
C PHE A 198 24.56 -11.49 27.65
N GLY A 199 23.93 -11.11 28.76
CA GLY A 199 24.59 -10.80 30.03
C GLY A 199 25.39 -11.97 30.58
N ASN A 200 24.78 -13.16 30.65
CA ASN A 200 25.47 -14.38 31.08
C ASN A 200 26.63 -14.80 30.14
N THR A 201 26.50 -14.49 28.85
CA THR A 201 27.54 -14.79 27.88
C THR A 201 28.70 -13.81 27.96
N ILE A 202 28.35 -12.50 28.05
CA ILE A 202 29.36 -11.45 27.95
C ILE A 202 30.32 -11.44 29.13
N ILE A 203 29.86 -11.74 30.35
CA ILE A 203 30.75 -11.90 31.50
C ILE A 203 31.82 -12.95 31.22
N LYS A 204 31.45 -14.15 30.79
CA LYS A 204 32.37 -15.25 30.45
C LYS A 204 33.34 -14.88 29.33
N ILE A 205 32.91 -14.09 28.36
CA ILE A 205 33.75 -13.59 27.28
C ILE A 205 34.77 -12.59 27.79
N LEU A 206 34.36 -11.64 28.64
CA LEU A 206 35.23 -10.60 29.16
C LEU A 206 36.24 -11.15 30.17
N ASP A 207 35.88 -12.17 30.95
CA ASP A 207 36.81 -12.90 31.82
C ASP A 207 37.91 -13.57 30.99
N LYS A 208 37.55 -14.26 29.91
CA LYS A 208 38.51 -14.96 29.04
C LYS A 208 39.31 -14.01 28.17
N HIS A 209 38.76 -12.89 27.76
CA HIS A 209 39.37 -11.91 26.85
C HIS A 209 39.42 -10.53 27.47
N PRO A 210 40.27 -10.25 28.47
CA PRO A 210 40.28 -9.00 29.23
C PRO A 210 40.64 -7.75 28.42
N SER A 211 41.20 -7.91 27.22
CA SER A 211 41.42 -6.81 26.28
C SER A 211 40.16 -6.35 25.52
N TRP A 212 39.04 -7.06 25.68
CA TRP A 212 37.74 -6.70 25.11
C TRP A 212 36.87 -5.98 26.14
N SER A 213 35.94 -5.17 25.64
CA SER A 213 34.91 -4.52 26.44
C SER A 213 33.52 -4.70 25.84
N ALA A 214 32.50 -4.43 26.63
CA ALA A 214 31.13 -4.46 26.13
C ALA A 214 30.40 -3.17 26.46
N LYS A 215 29.55 -2.73 25.51
CA LYS A 215 28.64 -1.59 25.66
C LYS A 215 27.20 -2.04 25.47
N VAL A 216 26.35 -1.66 26.40
CA VAL A 216 24.91 -1.95 26.40
C VAL A 216 24.13 -0.65 26.33
N TYR A 217 23.22 -0.55 25.35
CA TYR A 217 22.35 0.61 25.13
C TYR A 217 20.90 0.20 25.28
N GLY A 218 20.14 0.92 26.06
CA GLY A 218 18.75 0.71 26.34
C GLY A 218 18.44 0.60 27.81
N ASP A 219 17.19 0.46 28.12
CA ASP A 219 16.64 0.28 29.46
C ASP A 219 15.42 -0.63 29.43
N GLU A 220 14.98 -1.08 30.60
CA GLU A 220 13.68 -1.71 30.83
C GLU A 220 13.35 -1.63 32.31
N PRO A 221 12.63 -0.59 32.76
CA PRO A 221 12.35 -0.39 34.18
C PRO A 221 11.48 -1.50 34.81
N ARG A 222 10.75 -2.28 33.99
CA ARG A 222 9.85 -3.33 34.45
C ARG A 222 10.54 -4.67 34.73
N GLU A 223 11.79 -4.85 34.25
CA GLU A 223 12.53 -6.11 34.39
C GLU A 223 13.99 -5.80 34.79
N LYS A 224 14.37 -6.15 36.01
CA LYS A 224 15.71 -5.88 36.55
C LYS A 224 16.64 -7.06 36.31
N LEU A 225 17.36 -7.05 35.19
CA LEU A 225 18.46 -7.97 34.90
C LEU A 225 19.78 -7.25 35.13
N ILE A 226 20.52 -7.66 36.16
CA ILE A 226 21.76 -6.98 36.59
C ILE A 226 22.96 -7.86 36.25
N PHE A 227 23.87 -7.31 35.45
CA PHE A 227 25.15 -7.93 35.11
C PHE A 227 26.27 -6.94 35.42
N LYS A 228 27.33 -7.38 36.09
CA LYS A 228 28.47 -6.55 36.50
C LYS A 228 29.78 -7.17 36.05
N HIS A 229 30.61 -6.37 35.41
CA HIS A 229 32.01 -6.72 35.05
C HIS A 229 32.78 -5.42 34.82
N LYS A 230 34.08 -5.37 35.14
CA LYS A 230 34.93 -4.17 35.01
C LYS A 230 34.95 -3.60 33.58
N ASN A 231 34.86 -4.47 32.57
CA ASN A 231 34.87 -4.08 31.15
C ASN A 231 33.46 -4.03 30.51
N LEU A 232 32.37 -4.13 31.29
CA LEU A 232 31.00 -4.01 30.84
C LEU A 232 30.45 -2.62 31.21
N LYS A 233 30.00 -1.84 30.23
CA LYS A 233 29.39 -0.53 30.43
C LYS A 233 27.93 -0.56 30.00
N ILE A 234 27.03 -0.36 30.95
CA ILE A 234 25.59 -0.18 30.70
C ILE A 234 25.32 1.32 30.61
N LEU A 235 24.93 1.80 29.42
CA LEU A 235 24.85 3.23 29.09
C LEU A 235 23.42 3.80 29.17
N GLY A 236 22.44 2.94 29.45
CA GLY A 236 21.02 3.35 29.48
C GLY A 236 20.50 3.73 28.10
N PHE A 237 19.36 4.38 28.07
CA PHE A 237 18.78 4.93 26.85
C PHE A 237 19.67 6.03 26.26
N LYS A 238 19.95 5.96 24.98
CA LYS A 238 20.72 6.96 24.24
C LYS A 238 20.02 7.34 22.95
N ASP A 239 20.28 8.56 22.49
CA ASP A 239 19.84 9.01 21.16
C ASP A 239 20.40 8.12 20.06
N ASN A 240 19.58 7.83 19.05
CA ASN A 240 19.96 6.95 17.94
C ASN A 240 21.23 7.45 17.22
N LYS A 241 21.42 8.77 17.08
CA LYS A 241 22.63 9.32 16.45
C LYS A 241 23.90 8.94 17.20
N LEU A 242 23.86 8.98 18.53
CA LEU A 242 25.01 8.61 19.37
C LEU A 242 25.33 7.12 19.23
N ILE A 243 24.28 6.27 19.21
CA ILE A 243 24.45 4.82 19.01
C ILE A 243 25.07 4.55 17.64
N LEU A 244 24.60 5.22 16.58
CA LEU A 244 25.15 5.07 15.23
C LEU A 244 26.63 5.49 15.12
N GLU A 245 27.05 6.53 15.84
CA GLU A 245 28.46 6.93 15.89
C GLU A 245 29.32 5.89 16.64
N ASP A 246 28.83 5.38 17.76
CA ASP A 246 29.52 4.31 18.49
C ASP A 246 29.64 3.02 17.67
N LEU A 247 28.60 2.66 16.92
CA LEU A 247 28.61 1.47 16.04
C LEU A 247 29.71 1.52 14.97
N LYS A 248 30.19 2.71 14.57
CA LYS A 248 31.35 2.83 13.67
C LYS A 248 32.61 2.21 14.29
N LYS A 249 32.76 2.27 15.60
CA LYS A 249 33.92 1.76 16.36
C LYS A 249 33.70 0.36 16.94
N ILE A 250 32.47 -0.15 16.99
CA ILE A 250 32.12 -1.44 17.57
C ILE A 250 32.44 -2.57 16.59
N SER A 251 33.17 -3.59 17.07
CA SER A 251 33.57 -4.73 16.25
C SER A 251 32.48 -5.80 16.10
N ILE A 252 31.74 -6.11 17.17
CA ILE A 252 30.71 -7.16 17.19
C ILE A 252 29.43 -6.58 17.76
N SER A 253 28.30 -6.82 17.10
CA SER A 253 26.97 -6.45 17.59
C SER A 253 26.09 -7.67 17.71
N VAL A 254 25.42 -7.83 18.88
CA VAL A 254 24.62 -9.00 19.21
C VAL A 254 23.16 -8.62 19.33
N ILE A 255 22.31 -9.31 18.58
CA ILE A 255 20.84 -9.17 18.58
C ILE A 255 20.24 -10.56 18.82
N CYS A 256 20.16 -10.98 20.06
CA CYS A 256 19.79 -12.35 20.46
C CYS A 256 18.34 -12.42 20.98
N SER A 257 17.40 -11.82 20.25
CA SER A 257 15.99 -11.79 20.62
C SER A 257 15.35 -13.17 20.67
N ARG A 258 14.55 -13.45 21.71
CA ARG A 258 13.57 -14.57 21.75
C ARG A 258 12.26 -14.17 21.08
N TRP A 259 11.97 -12.88 21.08
CA TRP A 259 10.81 -12.31 20.42
C TRP A 259 10.94 -12.47 18.90
N GLU A 260 9.86 -12.82 18.24
CA GLU A 260 9.78 -12.82 16.78
C GLU A 260 9.82 -11.37 16.28
N GLU A 261 11.02 -10.92 15.94
CA GLU A 261 11.22 -9.54 15.49
C GLU A 261 10.54 -9.33 14.13
N PRO A 262 9.69 -8.33 13.97
CA PRO A 262 9.09 -8.05 12.66
C PRO A 262 10.12 -7.77 11.57
N PHE A 263 11.27 -7.16 11.94
CA PHE A 263 12.41 -6.97 11.06
C PHE A 263 13.74 -6.97 11.84
N GLY A 264 14.05 -5.91 12.61
CA GLY A 264 15.28 -5.82 13.39
C GLY A 264 16.17 -4.65 12.99
N ARG A 265 15.72 -3.43 13.27
CA ARG A 265 16.43 -2.18 12.90
C ARG A 265 17.86 -2.14 13.44
N THR A 266 18.11 -2.63 14.64
CA THR A 266 19.45 -2.63 15.26
C THR A 266 20.45 -3.46 14.47
N SER A 267 20.04 -4.64 13.97
CA SER A 267 20.88 -5.48 13.11
C SER A 267 21.27 -4.75 11.82
N LEU A 268 20.30 -4.08 11.22
CA LEU A 268 20.48 -3.29 10.01
C LEU A 268 21.47 -2.13 10.23
N GLU A 269 21.30 -1.39 11.33
CA GLU A 269 22.16 -0.27 11.71
C GLU A 269 23.60 -0.73 12.00
N ALA A 270 23.77 -1.85 12.70
CA ALA A 270 25.07 -2.43 12.98
C ALA A 270 25.79 -2.89 11.68
N SER A 271 25.07 -3.52 10.75
CA SER A 271 25.59 -3.94 9.45
C SER A 271 26.03 -2.74 8.61
N SER A 272 25.23 -1.68 8.56
CA SER A 272 25.55 -0.46 7.81
C SER A 272 26.78 0.29 8.35
N ARG A 273 27.21 -0.03 9.58
CA ARG A 273 28.43 0.49 10.23
C ARG A 273 29.56 -0.53 10.27
N GLY A 274 29.44 -1.67 9.59
CA GLY A 274 30.48 -2.67 9.48
C GLY A 274 30.82 -3.37 10.79
N SER A 275 29.86 -3.57 11.67
CA SER A 275 29.99 -4.52 12.77
C SER A 275 29.84 -5.95 12.26
N ALA A 276 30.52 -6.92 12.85
CA ALA A 276 30.17 -8.31 12.70
C ALA A 276 28.89 -8.57 13.51
N VAL A 277 27.82 -8.95 12.83
CA VAL A 277 26.49 -9.06 13.42
C VAL A 277 26.19 -10.52 13.76
N ILE A 278 25.77 -10.78 15.01
CA ILE A 278 25.29 -12.08 15.48
C ILE A 278 23.81 -11.91 15.82
N ILE A 279 22.95 -12.73 15.22
CA ILE A 279 21.48 -12.66 15.39
C ILE A 279 20.90 -14.01 15.80
N SER A 280 19.77 -13.98 16.49
CA SER A 280 18.90 -15.16 16.61
C SER A 280 18.11 -15.38 15.32
N ASN A 281 17.71 -16.65 15.07
CA ASN A 281 16.84 -16.98 13.95
C ASN A 281 15.37 -16.77 14.35
N LYS A 282 14.97 -15.47 14.50
CA LYS A 282 13.66 -15.06 14.99
C LYS A 282 13.03 -13.99 14.11
N GLY A 283 11.81 -14.30 13.62
CA GLY A 283 11.04 -13.37 12.80
C GLY A 283 11.76 -12.95 11.53
N GLY A 284 11.73 -11.66 11.24
CA GLY A 284 12.43 -11.02 10.12
C GLY A 284 13.89 -10.69 10.36
N LEU A 285 14.49 -11.05 11.52
CA LEU A 285 15.92 -10.78 11.78
C LEU A 285 16.85 -11.31 10.68
N PRO A 286 16.68 -12.55 10.18
CA PRO A 286 17.53 -13.08 9.10
C PRO A 286 17.47 -12.29 7.81
N GLU A 287 16.43 -11.47 7.61
CA GLU A 287 16.26 -10.65 6.42
C GLU A 287 17.01 -9.30 6.48
N THR A 288 17.58 -8.95 7.64
CA THR A 288 18.23 -7.65 7.86
C THR A 288 19.60 -7.55 7.22
N THR A 289 20.31 -8.67 7.08
CA THR A 289 21.61 -8.76 6.43
C THR A 289 21.92 -10.19 6.01
N SER A 290 22.50 -10.34 4.83
CA SER A 290 22.92 -11.64 4.29
C SER A 290 24.15 -12.23 4.99
N GLU A 291 24.91 -11.40 5.73
CA GLU A 291 26.24 -11.75 6.28
C GLU A 291 26.22 -11.89 7.81
N ALA A 292 25.05 -11.94 8.43
CA ALA A 292 24.94 -12.17 9.86
C ALA A 292 25.31 -13.60 10.23
N ILE A 293 25.90 -13.77 11.41
CA ILE A 293 26.05 -15.08 12.03
C ILE A 293 24.72 -15.41 12.72
N ILE A 294 23.98 -16.34 12.14
CA ILE A 294 22.67 -16.76 12.66
C ILE A 294 22.89 -17.88 13.68
N LEU A 295 22.41 -17.67 14.92
CA LEU A 295 22.45 -18.67 15.96
C LEU A 295 21.40 -19.75 15.68
N LYS A 296 21.82 -21.00 15.48
CA LYS A 296 20.90 -22.14 15.30
C LYS A 296 20.03 -22.34 16.55
N ASN A 297 20.66 -22.30 17.73
CA ASN A 297 20.01 -22.38 19.03
C ASN A 297 20.34 -21.16 19.86
N LEU A 298 19.34 -20.54 20.45
CA LEU A 298 19.50 -19.36 21.28
C LEU A 298 19.84 -19.76 22.72
N THR A 299 21.11 -20.07 22.96
CA THR A 299 21.67 -20.44 24.27
C THR A 299 22.94 -19.65 24.58
N VAL A 300 23.30 -19.56 25.88
CA VAL A 300 24.55 -18.96 26.33
C VAL A 300 25.75 -19.65 25.66
N LYS A 301 25.74 -21.00 25.55
CA LYS A 301 26.82 -21.80 24.94
C LYS A 301 26.99 -21.45 23.45
N SER A 302 25.90 -21.35 22.69
CA SER A 302 25.92 -21.04 21.27
C SER A 302 26.41 -19.61 21.01
N LEU A 303 25.89 -18.64 21.78
CA LEU A 303 26.33 -17.25 21.66
C LEU A 303 27.79 -17.07 22.06
N TYR A 304 28.22 -17.71 23.16
CA TYR A 304 29.62 -17.71 23.59
C TYR A 304 30.54 -18.25 22.49
N SER A 305 30.24 -19.42 21.94
CA SER A 305 31.04 -20.03 20.87
C SER A 305 31.15 -19.11 19.66
N SER A 306 30.07 -18.47 19.24
CA SER A 306 30.04 -17.56 18.09
C SER A 306 30.90 -16.32 18.31
N ILE A 307 30.80 -15.68 19.48
CA ILE A 307 31.60 -14.52 19.84
C ILE A 307 33.08 -14.92 19.97
N ASN A 308 33.37 -15.99 20.72
CA ASN A 308 34.73 -16.46 20.95
C ASN A 308 35.47 -16.78 19.64
N LYS A 309 34.77 -17.42 18.68
CA LYS A 309 35.33 -17.71 17.34
C LYS A 309 35.72 -16.45 16.57
N LEU A 310 34.92 -15.40 16.66
CA LEU A 310 35.24 -14.11 16.04
C LEU A 310 36.40 -13.40 16.73
N ILE A 311 36.53 -13.52 18.06
CA ILE A 311 37.62 -12.91 18.83
C ILE A 311 38.96 -13.57 18.51
N ILE A 312 38.99 -14.89 18.42
CA ILE A 312 40.22 -15.66 18.15
C ILE A 312 40.65 -15.51 16.70
N ASP A 313 39.70 -15.63 15.77
CA ASP A 313 39.97 -15.52 14.32
C ASP A 313 39.76 -14.08 13.82
N LYS A 314 40.81 -13.26 13.95
CA LYS A 314 40.80 -11.86 13.50
C LYS A 314 40.55 -11.71 11.99
N LYS A 315 41.03 -12.68 11.16
CA LYS A 315 40.79 -12.64 9.70
C LYS A 315 39.31 -12.85 9.41
N LYS A 316 38.66 -13.81 10.07
CA LYS A 316 37.23 -14.06 9.97
C LYS A 316 36.42 -12.87 10.47
N LEU A 317 36.77 -12.28 11.62
CA LEU A 317 36.08 -11.09 12.14
C LEU A 317 36.10 -9.96 11.09
N LEU A 318 37.27 -9.63 10.55
CA LEU A 318 37.42 -8.57 9.55
C LEU A 318 36.66 -8.90 8.24
N SER A 319 36.67 -10.16 7.82
CA SER A 319 35.92 -10.62 6.65
C SER A 319 34.42 -10.42 6.83
N VAL A 320 33.85 -10.84 7.96
CA VAL A 320 32.41 -10.65 8.27
C VAL A 320 32.06 -9.17 8.37
N GLN A 321 32.89 -8.36 9.01
CA GLN A 321 32.71 -6.91 9.09
C GLN A 321 32.65 -6.26 7.71
N LYS A 322 33.62 -6.56 6.83
CA LYS A 322 33.69 -6.03 5.47
C LYS A 322 32.50 -6.49 4.63
N LYS A 323 32.14 -7.76 4.69
CA LYS A 323 30.99 -8.30 3.96
C LYS A 323 29.68 -7.63 4.39
N ASN A 324 29.41 -7.51 5.69
CA ASN A 324 28.24 -6.80 6.22
C ASN A 324 28.15 -5.36 5.69
N TYR A 325 29.26 -4.66 5.66
CA TYR A 325 29.31 -3.28 5.18
C TYR A 325 29.18 -3.19 3.66
N ASN A 326 29.94 -3.98 2.91
CA ASN A 326 29.97 -3.90 1.45
C ASN A 326 28.64 -4.33 0.83
N ASN A 327 28.04 -5.41 1.33
CA ASN A 327 26.77 -5.97 0.84
C ASN A 327 25.55 -5.24 1.40
N PHE A 328 25.74 -4.23 2.27
CA PHE A 328 24.65 -3.43 2.79
C PHE A 328 24.02 -2.57 1.69
N SER A 329 22.79 -2.87 1.31
CA SER A 329 22.03 -2.20 0.24
C SER A 329 20.82 -1.40 0.74
N LEU A 330 20.32 -1.67 1.94
CA LEU A 330 19.07 -1.07 2.46
C LEU A 330 19.29 0.36 2.98
N THR A 331 19.86 1.22 2.12
CA THR A 331 20.02 2.65 2.41
C THR A 331 18.68 3.37 2.34
N HIS A 332 18.56 4.55 2.97
CA HIS A 332 17.34 5.36 2.92
C HIS A 332 16.94 5.67 1.47
N SER A 333 17.88 6.05 0.62
CA SER A 333 17.61 6.37 -0.78
C SER A 333 17.19 5.14 -1.60
N PHE A 334 17.77 3.96 -1.35
CA PHE A 334 17.38 2.73 -2.03
C PHE A 334 15.96 2.30 -1.66
N VAL A 335 15.64 2.31 -0.35
CA VAL A 335 14.31 1.93 0.12
C VAL A 335 13.25 2.98 -0.28
N ALA A 336 13.60 4.27 -0.28
CA ALA A 336 12.72 5.32 -0.81
C ALA A 336 12.36 5.09 -2.29
N LYS A 337 13.33 4.68 -3.12
CA LYS A 337 13.07 4.32 -4.53
C LYS A 337 12.11 3.13 -4.66
N ILE A 338 12.25 2.10 -3.80
CA ILE A 338 11.33 0.97 -3.79
C ILE A 338 9.90 1.44 -3.49
N ILE A 339 9.73 2.25 -2.44
CA ILE A 339 8.41 2.80 -2.08
C ILE A 339 7.87 3.68 -3.19
N ASP A 340 8.67 4.55 -3.76
CA ASP A 340 8.24 5.42 -4.86
C ASP A 340 7.81 4.62 -6.10
N ASN A 341 8.46 3.50 -6.39
CA ASN A 341 8.03 2.58 -7.45
C ASN A 341 6.70 1.90 -7.12
N ILE A 342 6.49 1.49 -5.86
CA ILE A 342 5.21 0.92 -5.41
C ILE A 342 4.10 1.98 -5.53
N ARG A 343 4.35 3.21 -5.11
CA ARG A 343 3.44 4.35 -5.25
C ARG A 343 3.08 4.60 -6.71
N LYS A 344 4.10 4.70 -7.57
CA LYS A 344 3.95 4.93 -9.01
C LYS A 344 3.19 3.80 -9.70
N SER A 345 3.53 2.54 -9.43
CA SER A 345 2.89 1.38 -10.06
C SER A 345 1.43 1.22 -9.64
N SER A 346 1.09 1.58 -8.41
CA SER A 346 -0.28 1.51 -7.90
C SER A 346 -1.16 2.65 -8.42
N ILE A 347 -0.55 3.75 -8.87
CA ILE A 347 -1.23 4.90 -9.52
C ILE A 347 -1.20 4.77 -11.04
N LYS A 348 -0.35 3.96 -11.61
CA LYS A 348 -0.51 3.42 -12.97
C LYS A 348 -1.69 2.41 -13.04
N ILE A 349 -2.79 2.70 -12.42
CA ILE A 349 -4.05 2.45 -13.08
C ILE A 349 -4.02 3.43 -14.22
N ASN A 350 -4.20 2.92 -15.42
CA ASN A 350 -4.50 3.74 -16.55
C ASN A 350 -5.34 4.88 -16.04
N HIS A 351 -4.71 6.05 -15.82
CA HIS A 351 -5.47 7.26 -15.92
C HIS A 351 -6.02 7.14 -17.32
N ILE A 352 -7.22 6.64 -17.41
CA ILE A 352 -8.07 7.09 -18.45
C ILE A 352 -8.09 8.59 -18.15
N ASN A 353 -7.15 9.32 -18.74
CA ASN A 353 -7.30 10.75 -18.98
C ASN A 353 -8.41 10.84 -20.02
N LEU A 354 -9.56 10.23 -19.66
CA LEU A 354 -10.77 10.31 -20.45
C LEU A 354 -11.08 11.76 -20.63
N PHE A 355 -10.83 12.57 -19.57
CA PHE A 355 -11.05 14.01 -19.58
C PHE A 355 -10.15 14.67 -18.55
N ASN A 356 -9.58 15.84 -18.85
CA ASN A 356 -9.28 16.84 -17.82
C ASN A 356 -10.63 17.28 -17.25
N PHE A 357 -11.13 16.54 -16.27
CA PHE A 357 -12.42 16.80 -15.65
C PHE A 357 -12.27 18.04 -14.77
N ASN A 358 -12.47 19.18 -15.38
CA ASN A 358 -12.80 20.38 -14.63
C ASN A 358 -14.26 20.22 -14.23
N LYS A 359 -14.57 20.10 -12.94
CA LYS A 359 -15.93 19.94 -12.40
C LYS A 359 -16.93 20.95 -12.95
N ASN A 360 -16.43 22.04 -13.53
CA ASN A 360 -17.21 23.17 -14.04
C ASN A 360 -17.56 23.06 -15.53
N ASN A 361 -17.08 22.05 -16.28
CA ASN A 361 -17.39 21.92 -17.70
C ASN A 361 -18.26 20.67 -17.93
N PRO A 362 -19.54 20.83 -18.23
CA PRO A 362 -20.42 19.71 -18.57
C PRO A 362 -19.95 19.04 -19.85
N LEU A 363 -19.90 17.70 -19.84
CA LEU A 363 -19.60 16.92 -21.02
C LEU A 363 -20.84 16.80 -21.91
N LYS A 364 -20.63 16.71 -23.22
CA LYS A 364 -21.64 16.34 -24.21
C LYS A 364 -21.57 14.83 -24.42
N ILE A 365 -22.51 14.11 -23.84
CA ILE A 365 -22.57 12.65 -23.83
C ILE A 365 -23.67 12.17 -24.78
N ILE A 366 -23.35 11.28 -25.71
CA ILE A 366 -24.36 10.47 -26.39
C ILE A 366 -24.42 9.11 -25.72
N HIS A 367 -25.56 8.78 -25.14
CA HIS A 367 -25.80 7.50 -24.50
C HIS A 367 -26.71 6.62 -25.38
N ILE A 368 -26.15 5.54 -25.92
CA ILE A 368 -26.84 4.62 -26.82
C ILE A 368 -27.11 3.32 -26.10
N THR A 369 -28.39 2.98 -25.96
CA THR A 369 -28.86 1.72 -25.40
C THR A 369 -30.34 1.54 -25.74
N ASN A 370 -30.89 0.37 -25.42
CA ASN A 370 -32.32 0.12 -25.57
C ASN A 370 -33.11 0.87 -24.48
N PHE A 371 -33.72 2.01 -24.82
CA PHE A 371 -34.62 2.76 -23.93
C PHE A 371 -36.08 2.27 -23.96
N ASN A 372 -36.37 1.28 -24.80
CA ASN A 372 -37.66 0.56 -24.85
C ASN A 372 -38.91 1.43 -25.05
N ARG A 373 -38.89 2.41 -25.90
CA ARG A 373 -40.05 3.24 -26.25
C ARG A 373 -41.22 2.35 -26.77
N ARG A 374 -40.90 1.38 -27.63
CA ARG A 374 -41.86 0.45 -28.27
C ARG A 374 -42.55 -0.52 -27.29
N PHE A 375 -42.15 -0.60 -26.05
CA PHE A 375 -42.77 -1.48 -25.05
C PHE A 375 -43.68 -0.76 -24.06
N ASN A 376 -44.23 0.38 -24.47
CA ASN A 376 -45.25 1.13 -23.70
C ASN A 376 -44.79 1.40 -22.24
N GLY A 377 -43.53 1.74 -22.04
CA GLY A 377 -42.98 2.06 -20.72
C GLY A 377 -42.63 0.88 -19.83
N ARG A 378 -42.85 -0.37 -20.25
CA ARG A 378 -42.58 -1.59 -19.42
C ARG A 378 -41.17 -1.68 -18.88
N LEU A 379 -40.19 -1.08 -19.58
CA LEU A 379 -38.78 -1.12 -19.20
C LEU A 379 -38.24 0.29 -18.88
N GLN A 380 -39.10 1.19 -18.40
CA GLN A 380 -38.70 2.55 -17.99
C GLN A 380 -37.59 2.54 -16.93
N TYR A 381 -37.56 1.54 -16.06
CA TYR A 381 -36.62 1.42 -14.95
C TYR A 381 -35.38 0.59 -15.27
N ASN A 382 -35.05 0.44 -16.55
CA ASN A 382 -33.86 -0.32 -16.93
C ASN A 382 -32.55 0.40 -16.54
N THR A 383 -31.44 -0.35 -16.56
CA THR A 383 -30.10 0.17 -16.20
C THR A 383 -29.66 1.33 -17.09
N GLY A 384 -30.00 1.30 -18.37
CA GLY A 384 -29.71 2.40 -19.29
C GLY A 384 -30.33 3.72 -18.81
N ARG A 385 -31.59 3.69 -18.34
CA ARG A 385 -32.27 4.88 -17.81
C ARG A 385 -31.61 5.36 -16.51
N ARG A 386 -31.26 4.44 -15.60
CA ARG A 386 -30.58 4.79 -14.35
C ARG A 386 -29.25 5.50 -14.60
N LEU A 387 -28.42 4.96 -15.48
CA LEU A 387 -27.16 5.59 -15.87
C LEU A 387 -27.38 6.93 -16.55
N ASN A 388 -28.35 7.01 -17.46
CA ASN A 388 -28.69 8.26 -18.15
C ASN A 388 -29.07 9.37 -17.17
N ASN A 389 -29.95 9.06 -16.22
CA ASN A 389 -30.36 9.99 -15.17
C ASN A 389 -29.17 10.41 -14.30
N GLY A 390 -28.26 9.48 -14.01
CA GLY A 390 -27.02 9.76 -13.28
C GLY A 390 -26.13 10.78 -14.02
N PHE A 391 -25.95 10.65 -15.32
CA PHE A 391 -25.18 11.61 -16.12
C PHE A 391 -25.82 13.00 -16.12
N VAL A 392 -27.15 13.09 -16.25
CA VAL A 392 -27.87 14.36 -16.19
C VAL A 392 -27.73 15.02 -14.81
N ARG A 393 -27.83 14.24 -13.71
CA ARG A 393 -27.64 14.77 -12.34
C ARG A 393 -26.22 15.23 -12.05
N LEU A 394 -25.24 14.65 -12.74
CA LEU A 394 -23.85 15.12 -12.68
C LEU A 394 -23.62 16.43 -13.47
N GLY A 395 -24.68 16.98 -14.10
CA GLY A 395 -24.62 18.22 -14.84
C GLY A 395 -24.15 18.10 -16.28
N HIS A 396 -24.13 16.89 -16.84
CA HIS A 396 -23.75 16.68 -18.25
C HIS A 396 -24.91 16.92 -19.22
N ASN A 397 -24.58 17.34 -20.45
CA ASN A 397 -25.52 17.40 -21.55
C ASN A 397 -25.63 16.00 -22.18
N VAL A 398 -26.80 15.38 -22.06
CA VAL A 398 -26.95 13.98 -22.49
C VAL A 398 -27.97 13.86 -23.61
N LEU A 399 -27.52 13.39 -24.78
CA LEU A 399 -28.38 12.97 -25.88
C LEU A 399 -28.58 11.46 -25.83
N THR A 400 -29.83 11.01 -25.77
CA THR A 400 -30.19 9.59 -25.72
C THR A 400 -30.56 9.04 -27.08
N ILE A 401 -29.98 7.89 -27.46
CA ILE A 401 -30.31 7.16 -28.68
C ILE A 401 -30.77 5.74 -28.29
N SER A 402 -32.01 5.38 -28.65
CA SER A 402 -32.51 4.03 -28.48
C SER A 402 -32.25 3.21 -29.75
N ASP A 403 -31.21 2.37 -29.70
CA ASP A 403 -30.73 1.60 -30.84
C ASP A 403 -31.82 0.70 -31.45
N ARG A 404 -32.53 -0.04 -30.62
CA ARG A 404 -33.56 -0.99 -31.06
C ARG A 404 -34.83 -0.33 -31.53
N ASP A 405 -35.15 0.84 -31.00
CA ASP A 405 -36.31 1.60 -31.45
C ASP A 405 -36.05 2.19 -32.84
N ILE A 406 -34.85 2.76 -33.07
CA ILE A 406 -34.44 3.28 -34.40
C ILE A 406 -34.44 2.17 -35.43
N ILE A 407 -33.89 1.01 -35.13
CA ILE A 407 -33.89 -0.15 -36.03
C ILE A 407 -35.32 -0.56 -36.40
N HIS A 408 -36.23 -0.58 -35.42
CA HIS A 408 -37.59 -0.99 -35.65
C HIS A 408 -38.40 0.03 -36.50
N GLU A 409 -38.21 1.31 -36.23
CA GLU A 409 -38.93 2.41 -36.89
C GLU A 409 -38.44 2.66 -38.34
N ASN A 410 -37.19 2.30 -38.66
CA ASN A 410 -36.55 2.61 -39.94
C ASN A 410 -36.37 1.42 -40.86
N LYS A 411 -37.13 0.36 -40.69
CA LYS A 411 -37.18 -0.75 -41.66
C LYS A 411 -37.86 -0.29 -42.96
N LYS A 412 -37.09 -0.26 -44.05
CA LYS A 412 -37.54 0.16 -45.40
C LYS A 412 -37.08 -0.85 -46.45
N ILE A 413 -37.61 -0.76 -47.65
CA ILE A 413 -37.25 -1.66 -48.77
C ILE A 413 -35.71 -1.66 -49.00
N LEU A 414 -35.05 -0.53 -48.91
CA LEU A 414 -33.60 -0.38 -49.08
C LEU A 414 -32.78 -0.64 -47.81
N ASP A 415 -33.43 -0.74 -46.61
CA ASP A 415 -32.81 -1.11 -45.35
C ASP A 415 -33.75 -2.00 -44.57
N ILE A 416 -33.91 -3.22 -45.02
CA ILE A 416 -34.84 -4.24 -44.45
C ILE A 416 -34.49 -4.50 -42.99
N SER A 417 -33.24 -4.39 -42.63
CA SER A 417 -32.76 -4.58 -41.25
C SER A 417 -32.97 -3.36 -40.35
N GLY A 418 -33.04 -2.13 -40.90
CA GLY A 418 -33.03 -0.87 -40.20
C GLY A 418 -31.67 -0.52 -39.56
N LYS A 419 -30.65 -1.33 -39.81
CA LYS A 419 -29.32 -1.16 -39.17
C LYS A 419 -28.51 -0.05 -39.82
N ASN A 420 -28.61 0.15 -41.14
CA ASN A 420 -27.89 1.22 -41.83
C ASN A 420 -28.39 2.59 -41.39
N SER A 421 -29.70 2.73 -41.18
CA SER A 421 -30.30 3.94 -40.64
C SER A 421 -29.79 4.23 -39.22
N LEU A 422 -29.57 3.20 -38.41
CA LEU A 422 -28.95 3.37 -37.08
C LEU A 422 -27.53 3.91 -37.18
N GLN A 423 -26.67 3.30 -38.04
CA GLN A 423 -25.28 3.74 -38.20
C GLN A 423 -25.21 5.21 -38.62
N ASN A 424 -25.97 5.59 -39.65
CA ASN A 424 -26.02 6.96 -40.14
C ASN A 424 -26.49 7.95 -39.04
N THR A 425 -27.55 7.58 -38.34
CA THR A 425 -28.08 8.40 -37.22
C THR A 425 -26.99 8.65 -36.15
N ILE A 426 -26.19 7.64 -35.80
CA ILE A 426 -25.13 7.79 -34.79
C ILE A 426 -24.04 8.70 -35.30
N ILE A 427 -23.56 8.53 -36.53
CA ILE A 427 -22.52 9.35 -37.14
C ILE A 427 -22.96 10.83 -37.19
N GLU A 428 -24.16 11.11 -37.69
CA GLU A 428 -24.71 12.46 -37.81
C GLU A 428 -24.88 13.14 -36.44
N ASN A 429 -25.50 12.43 -35.47
CA ASN A 429 -25.69 12.98 -34.12
C ASN A 429 -24.36 13.23 -33.42
N THR A 430 -23.37 12.35 -33.58
CA THR A 430 -22.05 12.54 -32.99
C THR A 430 -21.38 13.82 -33.51
N ASN A 431 -21.49 14.08 -34.80
CA ASN A 431 -20.95 15.28 -35.42
C ASN A 431 -21.71 16.55 -35.03
N ASN A 432 -23.05 16.53 -35.13
CA ASN A 432 -23.90 17.70 -34.87
C ASN A 432 -23.88 18.10 -33.38
N PHE A 433 -23.88 17.14 -32.48
CA PHE A 433 -23.83 17.38 -31.03
C PHE A 433 -22.45 17.75 -30.52
N LYS A 434 -21.40 17.61 -31.37
CA LYS A 434 -19.98 17.78 -30.98
C LYS A 434 -19.66 16.99 -29.72
N THR A 435 -19.85 15.70 -29.80
CA THR A 435 -19.83 14.76 -28.68
C THR A 435 -18.44 14.63 -28.06
N ASP A 436 -18.35 14.71 -26.74
CA ASP A 436 -17.13 14.45 -25.98
C ASP A 436 -17.00 12.95 -25.64
N CYS A 437 -18.13 12.29 -25.32
CA CYS A 437 -18.16 10.90 -24.92
C CYS A 437 -19.36 10.16 -25.53
N LEU A 438 -19.07 9.04 -26.22
CA LEU A 438 -20.07 8.10 -26.71
C LEU A 438 -20.12 6.90 -25.77
N ILE A 439 -21.29 6.60 -25.19
CA ILE A 439 -21.47 5.52 -24.23
C ILE A 439 -22.44 4.50 -24.79
N LEU A 440 -21.96 3.27 -24.94
CA LEU A 440 -22.70 2.13 -25.51
C LEU A 440 -23.15 1.17 -24.43
N GLY A 441 -24.45 0.91 -24.35
CA GLY A 441 -25.03 -0.07 -23.43
C GLY A 441 -25.72 -1.20 -24.18
N HIS A 442 -25.15 -2.40 -24.21
CA HIS A 442 -25.69 -3.53 -24.97
C HIS A 442 -26.04 -3.21 -26.45
N ALA A 443 -25.29 -2.30 -27.05
CA ALA A 443 -25.55 -1.78 -28.37
C ALA A 443 -24.96 -2.69 -29.48
N ASP A 444 -25.47 -3.90 -29.58
CA ASP A 444 -24.94 -4.97 -30.43
C ASP A 444 -25.03 -4.66 -31.91
N ALA A 445 -25.97 -3.84 -32.30
CA ALA A 445 -26.23 -3.50 -33.69
C ALA A 445 -25.27 -2.43 -34.25
N ILE A 446 -24.44 -1.81 -33.43
CA ILE A 446 -23.45 -0.83 -33.88
C ILE A 446 -22.21 -1.57 -34.37
N THR A 447 -21.74 -1.23 -35.57
CA THR A 447 -20.58 -1.88 -36.15
C THR A 447 -19.26 -1.22 -35.74
N GLU A 448 -18.16 -1.97 -35.81
CA GLU A 448 -16.82 -1.46 -35.57
C GLU A 448 -16.44 -0.36 -36.56
N GLU A 449 -16.79 -0.52 -37.86
CA GLU A 449 -16.56 0.47 -38.88
C GLU A 449 -17.21 1.82 -38.57
N THR A 450 -18.44 1.80 -38.05
CA THR A 450 -19.12 3.06 -37.60
C THR A 450 -18.34 3.76 -36.51
N LEU A 451 -17.81 3.01 -35.55
CA LEU A 451 -17.02 3.57 -34.45
C LEU A 451 -15.66 4.11 -34.94
N GLN A 452 -15.04 3.43 -35.91
CA GLN A 452 -13.80 3.89 -36.53
C GLN A 452 -14.02 5.22 -37.29
N ILE A 453 -15.07 5.31 -38.11
CA ILE A 453 -15.43 6.56 -38.83
C ILE A 453 -15.63 7.72 -37.84
N ILE A 454 -16.30 7.46 -36.71
CA ILE A 454 -16.54 8.48 -35.69
C ILE A 454 -15.21 8.92 -35.03
N LYS A 455 -14.32 7.97 -34.71
CA LYS A 455 -13.00 8.29 -34.13
C LYS A 455 -12.10 9.04 -35.09
N GLU A 456 -12.10 8.70 -36.35
CA GLU A 456 -11.33 9.41 -37.40
C GLU A 456 -11.76 10.87 -37.52
N LYS A 457 -13.08 11.12 -37.51
CA LYS A 457 -13.64 12.48 -37.57
C LYS A 457 -13.41 13.29 -36.29
N ASN A 458 -13.33 12.65 -35.14
CA ASN A 458 -13.10 13.30 -33.86
C ASN A 458 -12.13 12.51 -32.97
N LYS A 459 -10.84 12.77 -33.12
CA LYS A 459 -9.76 12.11 -32.34
C LYS A 459 -9.82 12.35 -30.83
N LYS A 460 -10.55 13.39 -30.37
CA LYS A 460 -10.72 13.70 -28.95
C LYS A 460 -11.89 12.96 -28.30
N LEU A 461 -12.82 12.48 -29.10
CA LEU A 461 -13.99 11.73 -28.64
C LEU A 461 -13.56 10.44 -27.92
N ARG A 462 -14.21 10.14 -26.79
CA ARG A 462 -14.03 8.89 -26.08
C ARG A 462 -15.22 7.97 -26.27
N ILE A 463 -14.94 6.70 -26.48
CA ILE A 463 -15.96 5.67 -26.67
C ILE A 463 -15.86 4.67 -25.53
N CYS A 464 -16.94 4.55 -24.77
CA CYS A 464 -17.04 3.62 -23.65
C CYS A 464 -18.19 2.63 -23.87
N GLN A 465 -18.08 1.45 -23.31
CA GLN A 465 -19.20 0.50 -23.26
C GLN A 465 -19.46 0.02 -21.82
N TRP A 466 -20.71 -0.34 -21.55
CA TRP A 466 -21.08 -1.03 -20.32
C TRP A 466 -21.90 -2.29 -20.61
N PHE A 467 -21.75 -3.29 -19.75
CA PHE A 467 -22.36 -4.60 -19.94
C PHE A 467 -22.79 -5.21 -18.60
N LEU A 468 -23.98 -5.80 -18.56
CA LEU A 468 -24.65 -6.26 -17.31
C LEU A 468 -24.75 -7.77 -17.20
N ASP A 469 -24.79 -8.49 -18.33
CA ASP A 469 -25.04 -9.92 -18.31
C ASP A 469 -23.85 -10.69 -17.71
N PRO A 470 -24.07 -11.90 -17.16
CA PRO A 470 -23.00 -12.71 -16.61
C PRO A 470 -21.94 -13.07 -17.63
N LEU A 471 -20.66 -12.93 -17.25
CA LEU A 471 -19.49 -13.18 -18.11
C LEU A 471 -18.65 -14.39 -17.65
N GLY A 472 -19.00 -15.00 -16.53
CA GLY A 472 -18.31 -16.17 -16.01
C GLY A 472 -18.71 -17.46 -16.74
N LYS A 473 -17.79 -18.42 -16.86
CA LYS A 473 -17.97 -19.71 -17.55
C LYS A 473 -19.21 -20.51 -17.10
N LYS A 474 -19.67 -20.29 -15.88
CA LYS A 474 -20.88 -20.94 -15.33
C LYS A 474 -22.16 -20.15 -15.57
N GLY A 475 -22.07 -18.95 -16.14
CA GLY A 475 -23.23 -18.10 -16.42
C GLY A 475 -23.94 -18.46 -17.72
N PRO A 476 -25.24 -18.14 -17.85
CA PRO A 476 -25.97 -18.33 -19.09
C PRO A 476 -25.35 -17.47 -20.20
N ASP A 477 -25.42 -17.97 -21.43
CA ASP A 477 -24.92 -17.29 -22.65
C ASP A 477 -23.45 -16.81 -22.59
N TYR A 478 -22.63 -17.44 -21.74
CA TYR A 478 -21.23 -17.04 -21.49
C TYR A 478 -20.45 -16.70 -22.76
N GLN A 479 -20.45 -17.58 -23.75
CA GLN A 479 -19.69 -17.39 -25.02
C GLN A 479 -20.23 -16.20 -25.82
N LYS A 480 -21.54 -16.09 -25.93
CA LYS A 480 -22.23 -15.02 -26.65
C LYS A 480 -21.99 -13.65 -25.97
N ASN A 481 -22.08 -13.61 -24.64
CA ASN A 481 -21.85 -12.38 -23.88
C ASN A 481 -20.40 -11.89 -23.97
N ASN A 482 -19.43 -12.80 -23.88
CA ASN A 482 -18.02 -12.45 -24.08
C ASN A 482 -17.77 -11.93 -25.50
N LYS A 483 -18.32 -12.58 -26.52
CA LYS A 483 -18.18 -12.13 -27.91
C LYS A 483 -18.72 -10.72 -28.12
N ARG A 484 -19.90 -10.40 -27.59
CA ARG A 484 -20.52 -9.06 -27.69
C ARG A 484 -19.64 -7.94 -27.18
N ILE A 485 -18.84 -8.20 -26.13
CA ILE A 485 -17.90 -7.24 -25.58
C ILE A 485 -16.65 -7.16 -26.44
N LEU A 486 -16.11 -8.31 -26.85
CA LEU A 486 -14.83 -8.41 -27.55
C LEU A 486 -14.91 -7.89 -28.99
N ASP A 487 -16.05 -8.04 -29.68
CA ASP A 487 -16.23 -7.63 -31.09
C ASP A 487 -15.94 -6.13 -31.33
N LYS A 488 -15.96 -5.29 -30.31
CA LYS A 488 -15.73 -3.83 -30.43
C LYS A 488 -14.63 -3.30 -29.52
N VAL A 489 -13.92 -4.19 -28.84
CA VAL A 489 -12.97 -3.77 -27.80
C VAL A 489 -11.87 -2.84 -28.32
N ASN A 490 -11.45 -3.01 -29.56
CA ASN A 490 -10.40 -2.18 -30.18
C ASN A 490 -10.82 -0.71 -30.37
N CYS A 491 -12.14 -0.47 -30.43
CA CYS A 491 -12.69 0.88 -30.52
C CYS A 491 -13.01 1.50 -29.16
N MET A 492 -12.89 0.74 -28.07
CA MET A 492 -13.27 1.21 -26.74
C MET A 492 -12.10 1.85 -26.01
N ASP A 493 -12.34 3.03 -25.44
CA ASP A 493 -11.42 3.66 -24.50
C ASP A 493 -11.62 3.10 -23.07
N ALA A 494 -12.84 2.61 -22.75
CA ALA A 494 -13.13 1.93 -21.49
C ALA A 494 -14.31 0.95 -21.61
N THR A 495 -14.26 -0.14 -20.83
CA THR A 495 -15.32 -1.16 -20.73
C THR A 495 -15.74 -1.33 -19.27
N PHE A 496 -17.01 -1.09 -18.96
CA PHE A 496 -17.58 -1.20 -17.60
C PHE A 496 -18.43 -2.46 -17.49
N LEU A 497 -18.13 -3.31 -16.52
CA LEU A 497 -18.74 -4.62 -16.37
C LEU A 497 -19.30 -4.82 -14.96
N THR A 498 -20.49 -5.40 -14.84
CA THR A 498 -21.03 -5.83 -13.55
C THR A 498 -20.45 -7.16 -13.07
N SER A 499 -19.80 -7.89 -13.95
CA SER A 499 -18.94 -9.03 -13.61
C SER A 499 -17.51 -8.57 -13.38
N CYS A 500 -16.74 -9.29 -12.53
CA CYS A 500 -15.33 -8.99 -12.35
C CYS A 500 -14.59 -9.12 -13.72
N PRO A 501 -13.82 -8.12 -14.14
CA PRO A 501 -13.09 -8.17 -15.43
C PRO A 501 -12.18 -9.39 -15.61
N SER A 502 -11.71 -9.99 -14.52
CA SER A 502 -10.87 -11.20 -14.56
C SER A 502 -11.58 -12.46 -15.05
N VAL A 503 -12.92 -12.47 -15.15
CA VAL A 503 -13.67 -13.63 -15.66
C VAL A 503 -13.85 -13.63 -17.19
N LEU A 504 -13.44 -12.56 -17.86
CA LEU A 504 -13.44 -12.49 -19.33
C LEU A 504 -12.55 -13.57 -19.92
N SER A 505 -12.95 -14.10 -21.09
CA SER A 505 -12.16 -15.07 -21.85
C SER A 505 -10.83 -14.51 -22.36
N THR A 506 -10.80 -13.20 -22.60
CA THR A 506 -9.62 -12.45 -23.03
C THR A 506 -9.45 -11.23 -22.14
N LYS A 507 -8.21 -10.96 -21.70
CA LYS A 507 -7.91 -9.78 -20.88
C LYS A 507 -8.11 -8.51 -21.68
N ILE A 508 -8.94 -7.59 -21.17
CA ILE A 508 -9.14 -6.24 -21.71
C ILE A 508 -8.44 -5.24 -20.79
N GLU A 509 -7.49 -4.47 -21.32
CA GLU A 509 -6.66 -3.56 -20.50
C GLU A 509 -7.46 -2.47 -19.79
N ASN A 510 -8.48 -1.90 -20.45
CA ASN A 510 -9.30 -0.80 -19.92
C ASN A 510 -10.68 -1.30 -19.47
N SER A 511 -10.72 -2.41 -18.74
CA SER A 511 -11.96 -2.96 -18.18
C SER A 511 -12.07 -2.70 -16.68
N TYR A 512 -13.28 -2.30 -16.26
CA TYR A 512 -13.56 -1.88 -14.88
C TYR A 512 -14.82 -2.56 -14.36
N PHE A 513 -14.79 -2.94 -13.08
CA PHE A 513 -16.00 -3.36 -12.39
C PHE A 513 -16.92 -2.16 -12.14
N MET A 514 -18.17 -2.28 -12.54
CA MET A 514 -19.23 -1.31 -12.29
C MET A 514 -20.38 -2.02 -11.57
N PRO A 515 -20.70 -1.67 -10.32
CA PRO A 515 -21.89 -2.23 -9.66
C PRO A 515 -23.16 -1.83 -10.40
N ASN A 516 -24.25 -2.59 -10.22
CA ASN A 516 -25.54 -2.22 -10.75
C ASN A 516 -25.95 -0.84 -10.22
N PRO A 517 -26.27 0.12 -11.10
CA PRO A 517 -26.66 1.45 -10.67
C PRO A 517 -28.05 1.45 -10.07
N SER A 518 -28.26 2.28 -9.04
CA SER A 518 -29.57 2.66 -8.51
C SER A 518 -29.90 4.09 -8.90
N ASP A 519 -31.17 4.43 -8.93
CA ASP A 519 -31.64 5.77 -9.23
C ASP A 519 -32.67 6.24 -8.19
N PRO A 520 -32.37 7.32 -7.44
CA PRO A 520 -33.24 7.81 -6.37
C PRO A 520 -34.59 8.31 -6.86
N SER A 521 -34.79 8.54 -8.18
CA SER A 521 -36.09 8.96 -8.69
C SER A 521 -37.13 7.86 -8.70
N PHE A 522 -36.74 6.58 -8.65
CA PHE A 522 -37.66 5.43 -8.62
C PHE A 522 -37.21 4.28 -7.69
N GLU A 523 -36.11 4.45 -6.98
CA GLU A 523 -35.61 3.47 -6.01
C GLU A 523 -35.48 4.11 -4.61
N ILE A 524 -36.48 4.87 -4.19
CA ILE A 524 -36.51 5.42 -2.83
C ILE A 524 -36.91 4.29 -1.88
N LEU A 525 -35.96 3.83 -1.09
CA LEU A 525 -36.22 2.97 0.05
C LEU A 525 -36.95 3.81 1.12
N LYS A 526 -38.26 3.74 1.16
CA LYS A 526 -39.04 4.16 2.33
C LYS A 526 -38.99 3.01 3.32
N ASN A 527 -38.26 3.15 4.40
CA ASN A 527 -38.42 2.35 5.58
C ASN A 527 -39.79 2.74 6.18
N HIS A 528 -40.77 1.86 6.05
CA HIS A 528 -42.03 1.95 6.78
C HIS A 528 -41.84 1.32 8.16
#